data_03e27a4bf062a8c8c2fae0929be39a65
#
_entry.id   03e27a4bf062a8c8c2fae0929be39a65
#
_cell.length_a   1.000
_cell.length_b   1.000
_cell.length_c   1.000
_cell.angle_alpha   90.00
_cell.angle_beta   90.00
_cell.angle_gamma   90.00
#
_symmetry.space_group_name_H-M   'P 1'
#
loop_
_entity.id
_entity.type
_entity.pdbx_description
1 polymer ?
#
loop_
_entity_poly.entity_id
_entity_poly.type
_entity_poly.pdbx_seq_one_letter_code
_entity_poly.pdbx_strand_id
1 'polypeptide(L)'
;MVILKLRIRTADEWRELAPSDSATDPVFVPTTDELEPQQAVIIEVSSQLLPNKVLVRGTVQSWRPALPRMRVRAGATIDLAPDEQVKLTFLHEVFSGKRTDVPRRRHHRLPVSVLVRYRLTNSSSFIDSALSEIGVGGALLTTPEPLPIDTELTLEVTPPGGAAPIAIAGRVSYHVPSGGSGLRFVSRDGDGDRRLRELIRRLRAS
;
A
#
# COMPACT_ATOMS: atom_id res chain seq x y z
N MET A 1 -2.56 13.30 2.71
CA MET A 1 -2.24 12.37 1.59
C MET A 1 -3.49 12.14 0.75
N VAL A 2 -3.42 12.31 -0.56
CA VAL A 2 -4.57 12.19 -1.48
C VAL A 2 -4.68 10.77 -2.02
N ILE A 3 -5.90 10.22 -2.10
CA ILE A 3 -6.16 8.91 -2.69
C ILE A 3 -6.89 9.09 -4.01
N LEU A 4 -6.24 8.72 -5.11
CA LEU A 4 -6.79 8.74 -6.45
C LEU A 4 -7.40 7.37 -6.77
N LYS A 5 -8.68 7.34 -7.15
CA LYS A 5 -9.37 6.09 -7.47
C LYS A 5 -9.26 5.79 -8.97
N LEU A 6 -8.59 4.70 -9.30
CA LEU A 6 -8.44 4.22 -10.67
C LEU A 6 -9.22 2.90 -10.85
N ARG A 7 -10.35 2.97 -11.55
CA ARG A 7 -11.15 1.79 -11.86
C ARG A 7 -10.86 1.33 -13.29
N ILE A 8 -10.25 0.18 -13.44
CA ILE A 8 -9.91 -0.43 -14.72
C ILE A 8 -11.00 -1.41 -15.12
N ARG A 9 -11.53 -1.26 -16.33
CA ARG A 9 -12.60 -2.10 -16.89
C ARG A 9 -12.06 -3.12 -17.89
N THR A 10 -11.06 -2.73 -18.68
CA THR A 10 -10.47 -3.55 -19.74
C THR A 10 -8.95 -3.54 -19.69
N ALA A 11 -8.33 -4.54 -20.31
CA ALA A 11 -6.88 -4.61 -20.45
C ALA A 11 -6.33 -3.45 -21.31
N ASP A 12 -7.09 -3.02 -22.32
CA ASP A 12 -6.67 -1.91 -23.18
C ASP A 12 -6.65 -0.59 -22.43
N GLU A 13 -7.66 -0.34 -21.58
CA GLU A 13 -7.68 0.82 -20.70
C GLU A 13 -6.44 0.86 -19.79
N TRP A 14 -6.04 -0.29 -19.25
CA TRP A 14 -4.81 -0.37 -18.44
C TRP A 14 -3.56 -0.02 -19.26
N ARG A 15 -3.44 -0.57 -20.47
CA ARG A 15 -2.29 -0.27 -21.35
C ARG A 15 -2.20 1.19 -21.77
N GLU A 16 -3.34 1.88 -21.93
CA GLU A 16 -3.36 3.32 -22.22
C GLU A 16 -2.87 4.16 -21.04
N LEU A 17 -3.19 3.75 -19.80
CA LEU A 17 -2.91 4.51 -18.59
C LEU A 17 -1.53 4.19 -17.99
N ALA A 18 -1.07 2.96 -18.15
CA ALA A 18 0.21 2.44 -17.70
C ALA A 18 0.87 1.64 -18.84
N PRO A 19 1.49 2.31 -19.83
CA PRO A 19 2.01 1.67 -21.04
C PRO A 19 3.21 0.76 -20.80
N SER A 20 3.91 0.94 -19.68
CA SER A 20 5.09 0.18 -19.31
C SER A 20 4.86 -0.58 -17.98
N ASP A 21 5.57 -1.69 -17.81
CA ASP A 21 5.64 -2.46 -16.57
C ASP A 21 6.79 -2.01 -15.65
N SER A 22 7.48 -0.94 -16.02
CA SER A 22 8.53 -0.32 -15.22
C SER A 22 7.95 0.78 -14.31
N ALA A 23 8.31 0.76 -13.02
CA ALA A 23 7.93 1.84 -12.10
C ALA A 23 8.66 3.16 -12.38
N THR A 24 9.65 3.16 -13.27
CA THR A 24 10.31 4.39 -13.73
C THR A 24 9.45 5.17 -14.72
N ASP A 25 8.47 4.51 -15.36
CA ASP A 25 7.58 5.16 -16.30
C ASP A 25 6.30 5.63 -15.59
N PRO A 26 5.84 6.86 -15.88
CA PRO A 26 4.72 7.42 -15.18
C PRO A 26 3.39 6.76 -15.58
N VAL A 27 2.45 6.76 -14.64
CA VAL A 27 1.08 6.27 -14.85
C VAL A 27 0.14 7.47 -14.94
N PHE A 28 -0.73 7.49 -15.97
CA PHE A 28 -1.77 8.51 -16.07
C PHE A 28 -3.00 8.08 -15.28
N VAL A 29 -3.45 8.94 -14.37
CA VAL A 29 -4.64 8.71 -13.55
C VAL A 29 -5.70 9.77 -13.87
N PRO A 30 -6.83 9.40 -14.50
CA PRO A 30 -7.93 10.31 -14.75
C PRO A 30 -8.50 10.85 -13.43
N THR A 31 -8.51 12.16 -13.27
CA THR A 31 -9.13 12.86 -12.14
C THR A 31 -9.49 14.28 -12.54
N THR A 32 -10.60 14.80 -11.98
CA THR A 32 -11.00 16.20 -12.11
C THR A 32 -10.39 17.07 -11.00
N ASP A 33 -9.89 16.44 -9.94
CA ASP A 33 -9.25 17.17 -8.84
C ASP A 33 -7.91 17.71 -9.32
N GLU A 34 -7.73 19.01 -9.16
CA GLU A 34 -6.47 19.67 -9.45
C GLU A 34 -5.43 19.27 -8.43
N LEU A 35 -4.27 18.83 -8.91
CA LEU A 35 -3.17 18.33 -8.08
C LEU A 35 -1.91 19.12 -8.35
N GLU A 36 -1.16 19.39 -7.29
CA GLU A 36 0.09 20.13 -7.39
C GLU A 36 1.26 19.17 -7.73
N PRO A 37 2.23 19.61 -8.56
CA PRO A 37 3.48 18.86 -8.76
C PRO A 37 4.16 18.53 -7.42
N GLN A 38 4.80 17.38 -7.34
CA GLN A 38 5.46 16.84 -6.14
C GLN A 38 4.51 16.45 -4.99
N GLN A 39 3.21 16.55 -5.17
CA GLN A 39 2.24 16.08 -4.18
C GLN A 39 2.27 14.54 -4.06
N ALA A 40 2.42 14.03 -2.84
CA ALA A 40 2.35 12.60 -2.58
C ALA A 40 0.91 12.08 -2.70
N VAL A 41 0.73 10.98 -3.45
CA VAL A 41 -0.58 10.38 -3.71
C VAL A 41 -0.53 8.87 -3.56
N ILE A 42 -1.71 8.27 -3.32
CA ILE A 42 -1.93 6.83 -3.44
C ILE A 42 -2.92 6.60 -4.59
N ILE A 43 -2.55 5.74 -5.52
CA ILE A 43 -3.45 5.25 -6.56
C ILE A 43 -4.15 3.99 -6.04
N GLU A 44 -5.47 4.05 -5.87
CA GLU A 44 -6.30 2.90 -5.53
C GLU A 44 -6.79 2.23 -6.84
N VAL A 45 -6.09 1.21 -7.30
CA VAL A 45 -6.46 0.46 -8.50
C VAL A 45 -7.51 -0.59 -8.15
N SER A 46 -8.62 -0.60 -8.89
CA SER A 46 -9.72 -1.56 -8.74
C SER A 46 -10.18 -2.09 -10.09
N SER A 47 -10.58 -3.37 -10.13
CA SER A 47 -11.10 -4.03 -11.34
C SER A 47 -11.93 -5.25 -10.96
N GLN A 48 -12.72 -5.78 -11.89
CA GLN A 48 -13.37 -7.09 -11.74
C GLN A 48 -12.36 -8.25 -11.76
N LEU A 49 -11.21 -8.04 -12.39
CA LEU A 49 -10.12 -9.04 -12.44
C LEU A 49 -9.30 -9.08 -11.13
N LEU A 50 -9.47 -8.10 -10.28
CA LEU A 50 -8.77 -8.01 -9.00
C LEU A 50 -9.74 -8.35 -7.87
N PRO A 51 -9.46 -9.38 -7.04
CA PRO A 51 -10.30 -9.72 -5.88
C PRO A 51 -10.22 -8.67 -4.78
N ASN A 52 -9.18 -7.83 -4.81
CA ASN A 52 -8.95 -6.73 -3.87
C ASN A 52 -8.38 -5.53 -4.61
N LYS A 53 -8.58 -4.34 -4.04
CA LYS A 53 -7.93 -3.13 -4.50
C LYS A 53 -6.42 -3.22 -4.27
N VAL A 54 -5.65 -2.71 -5.23
CA VAL A 54 -4.20 -2.57 -5.12
C VAL A 54 -3.89 -1.09 -4.92
N LEU A 55 -3.15 -0.79 -3.87
CA LEU A 55 -2.75 0.57 -3.53
C LEU A 55 -1.29 0.77 -3.91
N VAL A 56 -1.03 1.77 -4.74
CA VAL A 56 0.30 2.10 -5.27
C VAL A 56 0.64 3.53 -4.89
N ARG A 57 1.83 3.74 -4.34
CA ARG A 57 2.33 5.09 -3.96
C ARG A 57 2.99 5.76 -5.15
N GLY A 58 2.85 7.07 -5.19
CA GLY A 58 3.52 7.88 -6.18
C GLY A 58 3.51 9.35 -5.83
N THR A 59 4.11 10.13 -6.73
CA THR A 59 4.22 11.58 -6.64
C THR A 59 3.68 12.18 -7.92
N VAL A 60 2.91 13.24 -7.83
CA VAL A 60 2.38 13.95 -8.99
C VAL A 60 3.53 14.58 -9.77
N GLN A 61 3.71 14.17 -11.02
CA GLN A 61 4.62 14.82 -11.96
C GLN A 61 3.96 16.06 -12.54
N SER A 62 2.73 15.92 -13.03
CA SER A 62 1.93 16.99 -13.61
C SER A 62 0.45 16.68 -13.56
N TRP A 63 -0.38 17.70 -13.59
CA TRP A 63 -1.83 17.61 -13.79
C TRP A 63 -2.25 18.42 -15.01
N ARG A 64 -3.28 17.97 -15.72
CA ARG A 64 -3.86 18.68 -16.86
C ARG A 64 -5.38 18.71 -16.80
N PRO A 65 -6.02 19.84 -17.19
CA PRO A 65 -7.46 19.91 -17.32
C PRO A 65 -7.99 19.10 -18.52
N ALA A 66 -9.29 18.85 -18.53
CA ALA A 66 -9.94 18.28 -19.71
C ALA A 66 -9.92 19.28 -20.88
N LEU A 67 -9.63 18.76 -22.08
CA LEU A 67 -9.77 19.52 -23.33
C LEU A 67 -10.77 18.78 -24.24
N PRO A 68 -12.11 19.04 -24.06
CA PRO A 68 -13.16 18.27 -24.72
C PRO A 68 -13.08 18.28 -26.25
N ARG A 69 -12.69 19.44 -26.84
CA ARG A 69 -12.52 19.57 -28.30
C ARG A 69 -11.43 18.66 -28.87
N MET A 70 -10.43 18.32 -28.04
CA MET A 70 -9.31 17.43 -28.39
C MET A 70 -9.49 16.02 -27.86
N ARG A 71 -10.62 15.71 -27.21
CA ARG A 71 -10.89 14.44 -26.52
C ARG A 71 -9.85 14.08 -25.47
N VAL A 72 -9.20 15.08 -24.86
CA VAL A 72 -8.23 14.90 -23.79
C VAL A 72 -8.96 14.88 -22.45
N ARG A 73 -8.75 13.83 -21.65
CA ARG A 73 -9.29 13.70 -20.30
C ARG A 73 -8.47 14.53 -19.31
N ALA A 74 -9.15 15.12 -18.31
CA ALA A 74 -8.46 15.65 -17.13
C ALA A 74 -7.76 14.51 -16.39
N GLY A 75 -6.61 14.79 -15.80
CA GLY A 75 -5.91 13.80 -15.00
C GLY A 75 -4.48 14.19 -14.67
N ALA A 76 -3.88 13.37 -13.84
CA ALA A 76 -2.51 13.54 -13.38
C ALA A 76 -1.60 12.44 -13.93
N THR A 77 -0.38 12.83 -14.27
CA THR A 77 0.72 11.93 -14.53
C THR A 77 1.46 11.71 -13.22
N ILE A 78 1.62 10.45 -12.80
CA ILE A 78 2.16 10.06 -11.50
C ILE A 78 3.42 9.26 -11.68
N ASP A 79 4.51 9.72 -11.09
CA ASP A 79 5.75 8.96 -10.92
C ASP A 79 5.55 7.99 -9.75
N LEU A 80 5.74 6.70 -10.00
CA LEU A 80 5.57 5.68 -8.96
C LEU A 80 6.81 5.59 -8.07
N ALA A 81 6.60 5.28 -6.81
CA ALA A 81 7.72 5.03 -5.90
C ALA A 81 8.49 3.76 -6.36
N PRO A 82 9.83 3.76 -6.34
CA PRO A 82 10.64 2.65 -6.87
C PRO A 82 10.34 1.29 -6.22
N ASP A 83 9.95 1.28 -4.97
CA ASP A 83 9.57 0.08 -4.23
C ASP A 83 8.17 -0.47 -4.58
N GLU A 84 7.41 0.21 -5.43
CA GLU A 84 6.11 -0.24 -5.95
C GLU A 84 6.22 -1.10 -7.23
N GLN A 85 7.43 -1.34 -7.76
CA GLN A 85 7.68 -2.14 -8.97
C GLN A 85 6.98 -3.50 -8.94
N VAL A 86 7.03 -4.20 -7.80
CA VAL A 86 6.41 -5.52 -7.65
C VAL A 86 4.89 -5.45 -7.83
N LYS A 87 4.25 -4.38 -7.35
CA LYS A 87 2.80 -4.18 -7.51
C LYS A 87 2.44 -3.82 -8.95
N LEU A 88 3.27 -3.02 -9.61
CA LEU A 88 3.05 -2.66 -11.00
C LEU A 88 3.17 -3.88 -11.91
N THR A 89 4.23 -4.66 -11.77
CA THR A 89 4.40 -5.94 -12.50
C THR A 89 3.20 -6.87 -12.27
N PHE A 90 2.75 -7.01 -11.01
CA PHE A 90 1.56 -7.79 -10.68
C PHE A 90 0.31 -7.29 -11.42
N LEU A 91 0.07 -5.98 -11.47
CA LEU A 91 -1.05 -5.40 -12.20
C LEU A 91 -0.97 -5.68 -13.70
N HIS A 92 0.21 -5.52 -14.30
CA HIS A 92 0.44 -5.84 -15.72
C HIS A 92 0.21 -7.32 -16.03
N GLU A 93 0.67 -8.23 -15.17
CA GLU A 93 0.42 -9.67 -15.33
C GLU A 93 -1.06 -10.01 -15.26
N VAL A 94 -1.81 -9.42 -14.32
CA VAL A 94 -3.26 -9.64 -14.17
C VAL A 94 -4.02 -9.10 -15.38
N PHE A 95 -3.75 -7.85 -15.77
CA PHE A 95 -4.48 -7.21 -16.88
C PHE A 95 -4.07 -7.76 -18.26
N SER A 96 -2.87 -8.31 -18.41
CA SER A 96 -2.47 -9.02 -19.63
C SER A 96 -2.96 -10.48 -19.70
N GLY A 97 -3.62 -10.98 -18.64
CA GLY A 97 -4.07 -12.37 -18.55
C GLY A 97 -2.96 -13.39 -18.26
N LYS A 98 -1.72 -12.95 -18.06
CA LYS A 98 -0.60 -13.84 -17.70
C LYS A 98 -0.76 -14.44 -16.31
N ARG A 99 -1.51 -13.75 -15.42
CA ARG A 99 -1.76 -14.17 -14.04
C ARG A 99 -3.25 -14.31 -13.80
N THR A 100 -3.71 -15.55 -13.68
CA THR A 100 -5.12 -15.88 -13.41
C THR A 100 -5.37 -16.23 -11.94
N ASP A 101 -4.36 -16.72 -11.24
CA ASP A 101 -4.45 -17.00 -9.79
C ASP A 101 -4.07 -15.76 -8.99
N VAL A 102 -5.11 -15.03 -8.59
CA VAL A 102 -4.96 -13.80 -7.80
C VAL A 102 -5.40 -14.06 -6.36
N PRO A 103 -4.48 -14.10 -5.39
CA PRO A 103 -4.80 -14.42 -4.01
C PRO A 103 -5.76 -13.39 -3.42
N ARG A 104 -6.89 -13.88 -2.88
CA ARG A 104 -7.90 -13.04 -2.23
C ARG A 104 -7.48 -12.70 -0.81
N ARG A 105 -7.13 -11.44 -0.55
CA ARG A 105 -6.90 -10.95 0.81
C ARG A 105 -8.22 -10.65 1.50
N ARG A 106 -8.36 -11.03 2.77
CA ARG A 106 -9.56 -10.71 3.57
C ARG A 106 -9.69 -9.22 3.86
N HIS A 107 -8.57 -8.49 3.95
CA HIS A 107 -8.52 -7.08 4.32
C HIS A 107 -7.59 -6.30 3.42
N HIS A 108 -7.98 -5.07 3.10
CA HIS A 108 -7.13 -4.11 2.39
C HIS A 108 -5.93 -3.71 3.25
N ARG A 109 -4.81 -3.44 2.61
CA ARG A 109 -3.63 -2.86 3.23
C ARG A 109 -3.39 -1.46 2.67
N LEU A 110 -3.08 -0.55 3.57
CA LEU A 110 -2.65 0.81 3.23
C LEU A 110 -1.13 0.79 3.10
N PRO A 111 -0.55 1.23 1.98
CA PRO A 111 0.87 1.49 1.91
C PRO A 111 1.19 2.68 2.83
N VAL A 112 2.21 2.51 3.64
CA VAL A 112 2.64 3.50 4.62
C VAL A 112 4.16 3.56 4.67
N SER A 113 4.70 4.63 5.23
CA SER A 113 6.09 4.70 5.63
C SER A 113 6.12 5.20 7.08
N VAL A 114 5.93 4.27 8.02
CA VAL A 114 5.79 4.60 9.44
C VAL A 114 6.90 3.94 10.22
N LEU A 115 7.66 4.76 10.95
CA LEU A 115 8.65 4.26 11.90
C LEU A 115 7.93 3.56 13.05
N VAL A 116 8.42 2.40 13.39
CA VAL A 116 7.88 1.55 14.45
C VAL A 116 9.03 0.93 15.22
N ARG A 117 8.73 0.35 16.35
CA ARG A 117 9.66 -0.56 17.01
C ARG A 117 8.96 -1.86 17.34
N TYR A 118 9.70 -2.95 17.32
CA TYR A 118 9.17 -4.26 17.66
C TYR A 118 10.06 -4.97 18.67
N ARG A 119 9.46 -5.88 19.38
CA ARG A 119 10.14 -6.74 20.34
C ARG A 119 9.69 -8.17 20.14
N LEU A 120 10.66 -9.08 20.04
CA LEU A 120 10.36 -10.52 20.01
C LEU A 120 9.86 -10.96 21.39
N THR A 121 8.99 -11.96 21.43
CA THR A 121 8.38 -12.45 22.68
C THR A 121 9.45 -12.90 23.69
N ASN A 122 10.59 -13.41 23.21
CA ASN A 122 11.69 -13.90 24.03
C ASN A 122 12.78 -12.84 24.31
N SER A 123 12.54 -11.56 23.97
CA SER A 123 13.50 -10.48 24.16
C SER A 123 12.89 -9.35 24.97
N SER A 124 13.67 -8.70 25.80
CA SER A 124 13.30 -7.48 26.49
C SER A 124 13.59 -6.21 25.67
N SER A 125 14.43 -6.32 24.64
CA SER A 125 14.89 -5.18 23.86
C SER A 125 13.97 -4.91 22.67
N PHE A 126 13.71 -3.62 22.42
CA PHE A 126 13.04 -3.15 21.22
C PHE A 126 14.05 -2.93 20.10
N ILE A 127 13.61 -3.19 18.88
CA ILE A 127 14.36 -2.98 17.63
C ILE A 127 13.58 -1.97 16.80
N ASP A 128 14.26 -0.93 16.34
CA ASP A 128 13.69 0.07 15.46
C ASP A 128 13.52 -0.48 14.04
N SER A 129 12.42 -0.14 13.40
CA SER A 129 12.04 -0.62 12.08
C SER A 129 11.01 0.32 11.42
N ALA A 130 10.47 -0.09 10.28
CA ALA A 130 9.41 0.62 9.59
C ALA A 130 8.34 -0.35 9.09
N LEU A 131 7.11 0.17 8.94
CA LEU A 131 6.05 -0.51 8.19
C LEU A 131 5.97 0.08 6.78
N SER A 132 5.94 -0.77 5.79
CA SER A 132 5.65 -0.40 4.40
C SER A 132 4.19 -0.63 4.01
N GLU A 133 3.48 -1.52 4.71
CA GLU A 133 2.05 -1.74 4.54
C GLU A 133 1.39 -2.04 5.90
N ILE A 134 0.15 -1.56 6.10
CA ILE A 134 -0.67 -1.92 7.27
C ILE A 134 -2.13 -2.12 6.87
N GLY A 135 -2.78 -3.12 7.46
CA GLY A 135 -4.21 -3.37 7.34
C GLY A 135 -4.76 -3.96 8.63
N VAL A 136 -6.08 -4.15 8.73
CA VAL A 136 -6.73 -4.67 9.94
C VAL A 136 -6.24 -6.08 10.32
N GLY A 137 -5.83 -6.89 9.34
CA GLY A 137 -5.38 -8.27 9.60
C GLY A 137 -3.86 -8.44 9.71
N GLY A 138 -3.05 -7.40 9.47
CA GLY A 138 -1.59 -7.52 9.50
C GLY A 138 -0.85 -6.36 8.85
N ALA A 139 0.46 -6.45 8.83
CA ALA A 139 1.36 -5.43 8.31
C ALA A 139 2.54 -6.06 7.55
N LEU A 140 3.28 -5.24 6.82
CA LEU A 140 4.58 -5.60 6.28
C LEU A 140 5.65 -4.81 7.03
N LEU A 141 6.48 -5.52 7.79
CA LEU A 141 7.57 -4.98 8.57
C LEU A 141 8.85 -5.03 7.72
N THR A 142 9.51 -3.91 7.58
CA THR A 142 10.79 -3.82 6.88
C THR A 142 11.90 -4.27 7.83
N THR A 143 12.50 -5.41 7.55
CA THR A 143 13.60 -5.95 8.35
C THR A 143 14.82 -6.19 7.46
N PRO A 144 16.06 -5.91 7.93
CA PRO A 144 17.27 -6.20 7.15
C PRO A 144 17.36 -7.68 6.77
N GLU A 145 17.05 -8.55 7.71
CA GLU A 145 16.91 -9.98 7.51
C GLU A 145 15.49 -10.42 7.83
N PRO A 146 14.89 -11.31 7.03
CA PRO A 146 13.57 -11.84 7.31
C PRO A 146 13.53 -12.56 8.65
N LEU A 147 12.58 -12.21 9.49
CA LEU A 147 12.36 -12.92 10.76
C LEU A 147 11.80 -14.33 10.48
N PRO A 148 12.20 -15.37 11.22
CA PRO A 148 11.67 -16.72 11.02
C PRO A 148 10.14 -16.76 11.01
N ILE A 149 9.57 -17.63 10.16
CA ILE A 149 8.12 -17.86 10.12
C ILE A 149 7.64 -18.32 11.52
N ASP A 150 6.42 -17.94 11.87
CA ASP A 150 5.78 -18.17 13.17
C ASP A 150 6.42 -17.44 14.37
N THR A 151 7.44 -16.62 14.14
CA THR A 151 7.99 -15.77 15.21
C THR A 151 6.90 -14.83 15.76
N GLU A 152 6.69 -14.87 17.06
CA GLU A 152 5.80 -13.97 17.77
C GLU A 152 6.53 -12.69 18.21
N LEU A 153 5.87 -11.55 18.03
CA LEU A 153 6.41 -10.26 18.40
C LEU A 153 5.33 -9.29 18.85
N THR A 154 5.74 -8.26 19.56
CA THR A 154 4.92 -7.07 19.85
C THR A 154 5.45 -5.92 19.03
N LEU A 155 4.56 -5.33 18.22
CA LEU A 155 4.81 -4.14 17.43
C LEU A 155 4.28 -2.92 18.19
N GLU A 156 5.08 -1.87 18.31
CA GLU A 156 4.64 -0.57 18.83
C GLU A 156 4.60 0.45 17.71
N VAL A 157 3.44 1.03 17.49
CA VAL A 157 3.19 2.04 16.46
C VAL A 157 2.67 3.30 17.11
N THR A 158 3.35 4.43 16.89
CA THR A 158 2.87 5.74 17.34
C THR A 158 1.98 6.35 16.27
N PRO A 159 0.68 6.58 16.54
CA PRO A 159 -0.22 7.21 15.58
C PRO A 159 0.23 8.66 15.30
N PRO A 160 0.03 9.19 14.08
CA PRO A 160 0.22 10.60 13.80
C PRO A 160 -0.61 11.47 14.77
N GLY A 161 0.04 12.46 15.38
CA GLY A 161 -0.58 13.30 16.41
C GLY A 161 -0.94 12.59 17.71
N GLY A 162 -0.52 11.34 17.90
CA GLY A 162 -0.76 10.56 19.11
C GLY A 162 0.34 10.72 20.14
N ALA A 163 -0.02 10.78 21.42
CA ALA A 163 0.92 10.91 22.53
C ALA A 163 1.52 9.56 22.97
N ALA A 164 0.84 8.45 22.72
CA ALA A 164 1.25 7.14 23.20
C ALA A 164 1.28 6.10 22.06
N PRO A 165 2.28 5.19 22.05
CA PRO A 165 2.33 4.10 21.11
C PRO A 165 1.21 3.08 21.38
N ILE A 166 0.73 2.44 20.31
CA ILE A 166 -0.21 1.33 20.36
C ILE A 166 0.60 0.04 20.22
N ALA A 167 0.49 -0.85 21.21
CA ALA A 167 1.09 -2.17 21.16
C ALA A 167 0.16 -3.16 20.45
N ILE A 168 0.67 -3.88 19.46
CA ILE A 168 -0.05 -4.84 18.64
C ILE A 168 0.71 -6.16 18.65
N ALA A 169 0.08 -7.24 19.09
CA ALA A 169 0.68 -8.57 18.98
C ALA A 169 0.60 -9.06 17.53
N GLY A 170 1.67 -9.65 17.04
CA GLY A 170 1.75 -10.16 15.70
C GLY A 170 2.59 -11.44 15.62
N ARG A 171 2.38 -12.18 14.51
CA ARG A 171 3.16 -13.38 14.18
C ARG A 171 3.61 -13.28 12.72
N VAL A 172 4.85 -13.63 12.46
CA VAL A 172 5.40 -13.70 11.09
C VAL A 172 4.68 -14.80 10.31
N SER A 173 4.13 -14.47 9.16
CA SER A 173 3.33 -15.39 8.34
C SER A 173 3.94 -15.69 6.98
N TYR A 174 4.75 -14.79 6.43
CA TYR A 174 5.41 -14.94 5.14
C TYR A 174 6.56 -13.93 4.99
N HIS A 175 7.39 -14.16 3.98
CA HIS A 175 8.43 -13.21 3.57
C HIS A 175 8.09 -12.63 2.19
N VAL A 176 8.57 -11.43 1.92
CA VAL A 176 8.49 -10.85 0.58
C VAL A 176 9.84 -10.91 -0.11
N PRO A 177 9.87 -11.14 -1.44
CA PRO A 177 11.13 -11.22 -2.19
C PRO A 177 11.99 -9.96 -2.11
N SER A 178 11.35 -8.79 -1.95
CA SER A 178 12.02 -7.50 -1.79
C SER A 178 12.61 -7.24 -0.41
N GLY A 179 12.56 -8.23 0.48
CA GLY A 179 12.94 -8.11 1.88
C GLY A 179 11.75 -7.69 2.77
N GLY A 180 11.84 -8.09 4.04
CA GLY A 180 10.82 -7.81 5.05
C GLY A 180 9.95 -9.00 5.41
N SER A 181 9.25 -8.85 6.53
CA SER A 181 8.46 -9.89 7.18
C SER A 181 6.99 -9.51 7.21
N GLY A 182 6.14 -10.32 6.57
CA GLY A 182 4.70 -10.17 6.61
C GLY A 182 4.13 -10.66 7.94
N LEU A 183 3.49 -9.74 8.67
CA LEU A 183 2.89 -10.01 9.97
C LEU A 183 1.39 -10.26 9.83
N ARG A 184 0.88 -11.24 10.56
CA ARG A 184 -0.53 -11.39 10.90
C ARG A 184 -0.74 -10.89 12.32
N PHE A 185 -1.68 -9.97 12.52
CA PHE A 185 -2.04 -9.52 13.86
C PHE A 185 -2.81 -10.60 14.61
N VAL A 186 -2.48 -10.74 15.89
CA VAL A 186 -3.14 -11.67 16.81
C VAL A 186 -3.98 -10.81 17.73
N SER A 187 -5.28 -10.72 17.43
CA SER A 187 -6.22 -10.03 18.33
C SER A 187 -6.45 -10.90 19.56
N ARG A 188 -6.19 -10.35 20.75
CA ARG A 188 -6.44 -11.02 22.03
C ARG A 188 -7.69 -10.48 22.72
N ASP A 189 -8.20 -9.33 22.25
CA ASP A 189 -9.39 -8.67 22.80
C ASP A 189 -10.11 -7.84 21.73
N GLY A 190 -11.41 -7.57 21.93
CA GLY A 190 -12.22 -6.75 21.01
C GLY A 190 -11.82 -5.27 20.97
N ASP A 191 -11.08 -4.78 21.96
CA ASP A 191 -10.59 -3.40 22.02
C ASP A 191 -9.36 -3.20 21.10
N GLY A 192 -8.57 -4.25 20.91
CA GLY A 192 -7.42 -4.24 19.98
C GLY A 192 -7.84 -3.95 18.54
N ASP A 193 -8.90 -4.56 18.07
CA ASP A 193 -9.43 -4.32 16.72
C ASP A 193 -9.92 -2.87 16.53
N ARG A 194 -10.53 -2.29 17.55
CA ARG A 194 -10.99 -0.89 17.52
C ARG A 194 -9.81 0.07 17.44
N ARG A 195 -8.80 -0.11 18.28
CA ARG A 195 -7.57 0.72 18.27
C ARG A 195 -6.83 0.62 16.96
N LEU A 196 -6.74 -0.57 16.37
CA LEU A 196 -6.10 -0.79 15.10
C LEU A 196 -6.84 -0.09 13.94
N ARG A 197 -8.18 -0.15 13.91
CA ARG A 197 -8.97 0.59 12.90
C ARG A 197 -8.80 2.10 13.04
N GLU A 198 -8.75 2.61 14.27
CA GLU A 198 -8.49 4.03 14.53
C GLU A 198 -7.08 4.44 14.10
N LEU A 199 -6.06 3.63 14.35
CA LEU A 199 -4.70 3.83 13.87
C LEU A 199 -4.68 3.94 12.34
N ILE A 200 -5.29 2.96 11.63
CA ILE A 200 -5.35 2.95 10.17
C ILE A 200 -6.08 4.19 9.64
N ARG A 201 -7.16 4.63 10.31
CA ARG A 201 -7.88 5.84 9.95
C ARG A 201 -7.00 7.08 10.04
N ARG A 202 -6.23 7.23 11.11
CA ARG A 202 -5.28 8.35 11.30
C ARG A 202 -4.16 8.33 10.27
N LEU A 203 -3.59 7.15 9.98
CA LEU A 203 -2.57 6.99 8.96
C LEU A 203 -3.06 7.34 7.54
N ARG A 204 -4.37 7.22 7.27
CA ARG A 204 -4.95 7.67 6.00
C ARG A 204 -5.10 9.18 5.91
N ALA A 205 -5.24 9.85 7.04
CA ALA A 205 -5.48 11.29 7.11
C ALA A 205 -4.19 12.11 7.17
N SER A 206 -3.07 11.47 7.49
CA SER A 206 -1.73 12.09 7.50
C SER A 206 -1.05 11.98 6.13
#